data_35f054336603d344a750fad838c53755
#
_entry.id   35f054336603d344a750fad838c53755
#
_cell.length_a   1.000
_cell.length_b   1.000
_cell.length_c   1.000
_cell.angle_alpha   90.00
_cell.angle_beta   90.00
_cell.angle_gamma   90.00
#
_symmetry.space_group_name_H-M   'P 1'
#
loop_
_entity.id
_entity.type
_entity.pdbx_description
1 polymer ?
#
loop_
_entity_poly.entity_id
_entity_poly.type
_entity_poly.pdbx_seq_one_letter_code
_entity_poly.pdbx_strand_id
1 'polypeptide(L)'
;MNNILRYEGKAFFAMIGLTLGGVLNIFGDYILINIFHMGIAGAGLSTAISQYISMFVLMIPYLRGRTQSSFHLKDFSTRRIVYQDIISTGMPSLFRQGLNSVSTMVLNGTAGIYGDAAVAAISIVTRIINFMFCIAIGIGQGFQPVSAFNYGAKYYSRVKQGFFFAMKLGTLIMVILSIFSFFNASSLVSIFRDDPEVIKIGVRTLHWYSISLILMPITMYGNMLFQSIGKAKVASFLAALRSGLSLIPCIVILNACFGLNGLETAQSISEIIASIITLPFIIHFFQKMPEDHKD
;
A
#
# COMPACT_ATOMS: atom_id res chain seq x y z
N MET A 1 6.47 5.66 -15.43
CA MET A 1 5.54 5.36 -16.55
C MET A 1 4.15 4.96 -16.05
N ASN A 2 4.00 3.89 -15.26
CA ASN A 2 2.70 3.38 -14.81
C ASN A 2 1.81 4.45 -14.14
N ASN A 3 2.34 5.15 -13.12
CA ASN A 3 1.58 6.20 -12.42
C ASN A 3 1.13 7.32 -13.37
N ILE A 4 2.01 7.76 -14.28
CA ILE A 4 1.69 8.81 -15.25
C ILE A 4 0.53 8.36 -16.16
N LEU A 5 0.60 7.14 -16.71
CA LEU A 5 -0.49 6.59 -17.53
C LEU A 5 -1.83 6.55 -16.79
N ARG A 6 -1.82 6.25 -15.49
CA ARG A 6 -3.05 6.28 -14.67
C ARG A 6 -3.60 7.70 -14.52
N TYR A 7 -2.73 8.68 -14.25
CA TYR A 7 -3.14 10.08 -14.12
C TYR A 7 -3.60 10.69 -15.45
N GLU A 8 -3.12 10.17 -16.59
CA GLU A 8 -3.62 10.53 -17.92
C GLU A 8 -4.92 9.80 -18.33
N GLY A 9 -5.55 9.06 -17.42
CA GLY A 9 -6.77 8.30 -17.70
C GLY A 9 -6.55 7.00 -18.46
N LYS A 10 -5.29 6.58 -18.69
CA LYS A 10 -4.92 5.36 -19.44
C LYS A 10 -4.62 4.18 -18.52
N ALA A 11 -5.46 4.02 -17.48
CA ALA A 11 -5.30 2.98 -16.47
C ALA A 11 -5.25 1.56 -17.05
N PHE A 12 -5.95 1.31 -18.18
CA PHE A 12 -5.94 0.02 -18.86
C PHE A 12 -4.56 -0.37 -19.39
N PHE A 13 -3.84 0.56 -20.02
CA PHE A 13 -2.45 0.31 -20.46
C PHE A 13 -1.50 0.10 -19.30
N ALA A 14 -1.69 0.87 -18.22
CA ALA A 14 -0.93 0.71 -16.99
C ALA A 14 -1.15 -0.69 -16.37
N MET A 15 -2.39 -1.18 -16.38
CA MET A 15 -2.74 -2.51 -15.90
C MET A 15 -2.09 -3.61 -16.76
N ILE A 16 -2.20 -3.53 -18.09
CA ILE A 16 -1.61 -4.53 -18.98
C ILE A 16 -0.12 -4.68 -18.74
N GLY A 17 0.63 -3.56 -18.66
CA GLY A 17 2.07 -3.60 -18.44
C GLY A 17 2.45 -4.29 -17.14
N LEU A 18 1.78 -3.97 -16.03
CA LEU A 18 2.07 -4.58 -14.73
C LEU A 18 1.64 -6.05 -14.65
N THR A 19 0.44 -6.36 -15.15
CA THR A 19 -0.09 -7.73 -15.11
C THR A 19 0.77 -8.66 -15.97
N LEU A 20 1.15 -8.22 -17.18
CA LEU A 20 2.02 -8.99 -18.05
C LEU A 20 3.38 -9.26 -17.39
N GLY A 21 3.98 -8.25 -16.74
CA GLY A 21 5.23 -8.44 -16.00
C GLY A 21 5.09 -9.46 -14.87
N GLY A 22 4.00 -9.40 -14.09
CA GLY A 22 3.75 -10.38 -13.03
C GLY A 22 3.52 -11.80 -13.54
N VAL A 23 2.73 -11.95 -14.60
CA VAL A 23 2.45 -13.26 -15.23
C VAL A 23 3.74 -13.85 -15.81
N LEU A 24 4.51 -13.05 -16.55
CA LEU A 24 5.79 -13.50 -17.11
C LEU A 24 6.81 -13.89 -16.02
N ASN A 25 6.79 -13.20 -14.89
CA ASN A 25 7.66 -13.56 -13.76
C ASN A 25 7.30 -14.95 -13.21
N ILE A 26 6.01 -15.24 -12.99
CA ILE A 26 5.56 -16.55 -12.50
C ILE A 26 5.99 -17.66 -13.46
N PHE A 27 5.75 -17.50 -14.77
CA PHE A 27 6.16 -18.49 -15.76
C PHE A 27 7.68 -18.59 -15.89
N GLY A 28 8.38 -17.46 -15.84
CA GLY A 28 9.84 -17.40 -15.90
C GLY A 28 10.49 -18.09 -14.70
N ASP A 29 9.96 -17.87 -13.49
CA ASP A 29 10.43 -18.57 -12.30
C ASP A 29 10.27 -20.07 -12.43
N TYR A 30 9.09 -20.54 -12.89
CA TYR A 30 8.87 -21.95 -13.11
C TYR A 30 9.87 -22.55 -14.11
N ILE A 31 10.09 -21.89 -15.24
CA ILE A 31 11.01 -22.36 -16.30
C ILE A 31 12.47 -22.34 -15.82
N LEU A 32 12.93 -21.21 -15.28
CA LEU A 32 14.36 -21.04 -14.93
C LEU A 32 14.76 -21.81 -13.67
N ILE A 33 13.86 -21.97 -12.71
CA ILE A 33 14.14 -22.70 -11.48
C ILE A 33 13.95 -24.21 -11.69
N ASN A 34 12.79 -24.65 -12.25
CA ASN A 34 12.45 -26.06 -12.29
C ASN A 34 12.97 -26.79 -13.55
N ILE A 35 13.00 -26.12 -14.73
CA ILE A 35 13.46 -26.75 -15.97
C ILE A 35 14.96 -26.54 -16.15
N PHE A 36 15.45 -25.31 -16.00
CA PHE A 36 16.88 -25.01 -16.17
C PHE A 36 17.70 -25.19 -14.89
N HIS A 37 17.07 -25.50 -13.75
CA HIS A 37 17.71 -25.74 -12.45
C HIS A 37 18.67 -24.62 -11.99
N MET A 38 18.37 -23.35 -12.36
CA MET A 38 19.24 -22.21 -12.05
C MET A 38 19.10 -21.71 -10.59
N GLY A 39 18.20 -22.29 -9.78
CA GLY A 39 18.01 -21.92 -8.38
C GLY A 39 17.70 -20.43 -8.20
N ILE A 40 18.34 -19.78 -7.23
CA ILE A 40 18.12 -18.35 -6.90
C ILE A 40 18.54 -17.44 -8.07
N ALA A 41 19.56 -17.79 -8.84
CA ALA A 41 19.97 -17.01 -10.01
C ALA A 41 18.87 -16.99 -11.08
N GLY A 42 18.16 -18.12 -11.26
CA GLY A 42 17.01 -18.22 -12.17
C GLY A 42 15.86 -17.29 -11.75
N ALA A 43 15.53 -17.24 -10.46
CA ALA A 43 14.52 -16.31 -9.93
C ALA A 43 14.88 -14.84 -10.18
N GLY A 44 16.16 -14.48 -9.95
CA GLY A 44 16.66 -13.14 -10.22
C GLY A 44 16.59 -12.76 -11.71
N LEU A 45 16.97 -13.68 -12.59
CA LEU A 45 16.94 -13.48 -14.04
C LEU A 45 15.49 -13.37 -14.55
N SER A 46 14.59 -14.22 -14.09
CA SER A 46 13.16 -14.16 -14.40
C SER A 46 12.55 -12.80 -14.04
N THR A 47 12.85 -12.34 -12.81
CA THR A 47 12.39 -11.03 -12.35
C THR A 47 12.92 -9.90 -13.23
N ALA A 48 14.22 -9.91 -13.57
CA ALA A 48 14.82 -8.90 -14.44
C ALA A 48 14.18 -8.88 -15.83
N ILE A 49 14.05 -10.02 -16.49
CA ILE A 49 13.45 -10.14 -17.83
C ILE A 49 12.00 -9.64 -17.80
N SER A 50 11.20 -10.08 -16.83
CA SER A 50 9.79 -9.70 -16.69
C SER A 50 9.62 -8.20 -16.47
N GLN A 51 10.49 -7.58 -15.67
CA GLN A 51 10.49 -6.14 -15.43
C GLN A 51 10.87 -5.35 -16.69
N TYR A 52 11.86 -5.79 -17.47
CA TYR A 52 12.20 -5.16 -18.73
C TYR A 52 11.07 -5.27 -19.75
N ILE A 53 10.44 -6.44 -19.89
CA ILE A 53 9.30 -6.61 -20.80
C ILE A 53 8.15 -5.70 -20.37
N SER A 54 7.83 -5.65 -19.07
CA SER A 54 6.83 -4.74 -18.51
C SER A 54 7.14 -3.27 -18.83
N MET A 55 8.40 -2.87 -18.68
CA MET A 55 8.86 -1.52 -19.01
C MET A 55 8.65 -1.21 -20.50
N PHE A 56 9.03 -2.11 -21.40
CA PHE A 56 8.84 -1.90 -22.84
C PHE A 56 7.37 -1.80 -23.22
N VAL A 57 6.50 -2.64 -22.64
CA VAL A 57 5.05 -2.58 -22.88
C VAL A 57 4.48 -1.25 -22.38
N LEU A 58 4.88 -0.78 -21.21
CA LEU A 58 4.47 0.53 -20.68
C LEU A 58 5.01 1.70 -21.50
N MET A 59 6.10 1.52 -22.24
CA MET A 59 6.69 2.56 -23.11
C MET A 59 5.94 2.71 -24.44
N ILE A 60 5.21 1.68 -24.90
CA ILE A 60 4.49 1.71 -26.18
C ILE A 60 3.55 2.91 -26.33
N PRO A 61 2.69 3.27 -25.35
CA PRO A 61 1.82 4.44 -25.48
C PRO A 61 2.58 5.76 -25.66
N TYR A 62 3.75 5.88 -25.01
CA TYR A 62 4.62 7.08 -25.14
C TYR A 62 5.24 7.15 -26.52
N LEU A 63 5.80 6.05 -27.03
CA LEU A 63 6.39 6.00 -28.37
C LEU A 63 5.37 6.24 -29.49
N ARG A 64 4.12 5.85 -29.27
CA ARG A 64 3.02 6.07 -30.21
C ARG A 64 2.38 7.45 -30.09
N GLY A 65 2.92 8.36 -29.29
CA GLY A 65 2.38 9.71 -29.09
C GLY A 65 0.94 9.73 -28.53
N ARG A 66 0.53 8.66 -27.84
CA ARG A 66 -0.81 8.57 -27.25
C ARG A 66 -0.87 9.10 -25.82
N THR A 67 0.20 9.69 -25.32
CA THR A 67 0.33 10.28 -24.00
C THR A 67 0.50 11.79 -24.11
N GLN A 68 0.02 12.52 -23.08
CA GLN A 68 0.29 13.96 -22.98
C GLN A 68 1.75 14.22 -22.58
N SER A 69 2.33 13.30 -21.82
CA SER A 69 3.74 13.35 -21.41
C SER A 69 4.64 12.87 -22.55
N SER A 70 5.76 13.55 -22.75
CA SER A 70 6.79 13.22 -23.74
C SER A 70 8.13 12.96 -23.06
N PHE A 71 9.01 12.19 -23.72
CA PHE A 71 10.40 11.97 -23.28
C PHE A 71 11.41 12.79 -24.07
N HIS A 72 11.05 14.01 -24.45
CA HIS A 72 11.99 14.87 -25.15
C HIS A 72 12.96 15.52 -24.17
N LEU A 73 14.25 15.43 -24.44
CA LEU A 73 15.30 16.08 -23.65
C LEU A 73 15.12 17.60 -23.55
N LYS A 74 14.43 18.20 -24.52
CA LYS A 74 14.11 19.64 -24.53
C LYS A 74 13.13 20.03 -23.43
N ASP A 75 12.32 19.09 -22.93
CA ASP A 75 11.34 19.32 -21.87
C ASP A 75 11.96 19.21 -20.46
N PHE A 76 13.26 18.87 -20.38
CA PHE A 76 13.98 18.79 -19.13
C PHE A 76 14.14 20.17 -18.49
N SER A 77 13.56 20.35 -17.32
CA SER A 77 13.62 21.62 -16.58
C SER A 77 14.62 21.52 -15.43
N THR A 78 15.53 22.50 -15.36
CA THR A 78 16.47 22.65 -14.23
C THR A 78 15.96 23.63 -13.17
N ARG A 79 14.71 24.10 -13.28
CA ARG A 79 14.13 25.07 -12.36
C ARG A 79 13.95 24.44 -10.95
N ARG A 80 14.47 25.11 -9.93
CA ARG A 80 14.39 24.67 -8.52
C ARG A 80 12.97 24.38 -8.05
N ILE A 81 11.99 25.14 -8.53
CA ILE A 81 10.59 24.98 -8.15
C ILE A 81 10.05 23.61 -8.60
N VAL A 82 10.42 23.16 -9.81
CA VAL A 82 9.99 21.85 -10.32
C VAL A 82 10.53 20.72 -9.45
N TYR A 83 11.78 20.80 -9.02
CA TYR A 83 12.37 19.81 -8.11
C TYR A 83 11.70 19.84 -6.73
N GLN A 84 11.39 21.03 -6.21
CA GLN A 84 10.67 21.16 -4.94
C GLN A 84 9.27 20.52 -5.02
N ASP A 85 8.54 20.72 -6.12
CA ASP A 85 7.23 20.12 -6.32
C ASP A 85 7.30 18.59 -6.45
N ILE A 86 8.29 18.07 -7.18
CA ILE A 86 8.53 16.63 -7.32
C ILE A 86 8.84 16.01 -5.94
N ILE A 87 9.76 16.61 -5.19
CA ILE A 87 10.16 16.13 -3.87
C ILE A 87 8.96 16.19 -2.92
N SER A 88 8.25 17.31 -2.84
CA SER A 88 7.12 17.49 -1.92
C SER A 88 5.99 16.50 -2.19
N THR A 89 5.70 16.22 -3.47
CA THR A 89 4.68 15.26 -3.87
C THR A 89 5.13 13.80 -3.65
N GLY A 90 6.43 13.54 -3.75
CA GLY A 90 7.02 12.23 -3.51
C GLY A 90 7.21 11.87 -2.04
N MET A 91 7.37 12.88 -1.16
CA MET A 91 7.62 12.69 0.28
C MET A 91 6.63 11.77 0.98
N PRO A 92 5.30 11.86 0.76
CA PRO A 92 4.36 10.93 1.39
C PRO A 92 4.64 9.46 1.06
N SER A 93 5.04 9.19 -0.19
CA SER A 93 5.38 7.83 -0.62
C SER A 93 6.72 7.36 -0.02
N LEU A 94 7.70 8.25 0.10
CA LEU A 94 8.97 7.98 0.76
C LEU A 94 8.77 7.65 2.24
N PHE A 95 8.01 8.46 2.97
CA PHE A 95 7.70 8.19 4.38
C PHE A 95 6.94 6.88 4.55
N ARG A 96 5.96 6.60 3.69
CA ARG A 96 5.21 5.35 3.74
C ARG A 96 6.11 4.13 3.56
N GLN A 97 6.97 4.11 2.52
CA GLN A 97 7.85 2.97 2.25
C GLN A 97 9.01 2.87 3.23
N GLY A 98 9.69 3.99 3.49
CA GLY A 98 10.85 4.01 4.37
C GLY A 98 10.49 3.63 5.81
N LEU A 99 9.46 4.28 6.37
CA LEU A 99 9.01 3.96 7.73
C LEU A 99 8.42 2.55 7.84
N ASN A 100 7.73 2.07 6.80
CA ASN A 100 7.25 0.68 6.79
C ASN A 100 8.40 -0.32 6.88
N SER A 101 9.51 -0.07 6.17
CA SER A 101 10.71 -0.93 6.25
C SER A 101 11.34 -0.89 7.64
N VAL A 102 11.46 0.30 8.24
CA VAL A 102 11.98 0.46 9.60
C VAL A 102 11.07 -0.25 10.62
N SER A 103 9.76 -0.06 10.51
CA SER A 103 8.78 -0.69 11.41
C SER A 103 8.81 -2.22 11.31
N THR A 104 8.97 -2.76 10.08
CA THR A 104 9.10 -4.20 9.88
C THR A 104 10.40 -4.73 10.51
N MET A 105 11.51 -3.97 10.42
CA MET A 105 12.77 -4.32 11.08
C MET A 105 12.61 -4.34 12.60
N VAL A 106 11.97 -3.32 13.18
CA VAL A 106 11.70 -3.24 14.63
C VAL A 106 10.78 -4.39 15.05
N LEU A 107 9.72 -4.68 14.30
CA LEU A 107 8.77 -5.74 14.59
C LEU A 107 9.46 -7.11 14.60
N ASN A 108 10.22 -7.43 13.55
CA ASN A 108 10.94 -8.71 13.44
C ASN A 108 12.07 -8.82 14.47
N GLY A 109 12.80 -7.72 14.73
CA GLY A 109 13.84 -7.69 15.76
C GLY A 109 13.27 -7.94 17.16
N THR A 110 12.10 -7.34 17.47
CA THR A 110 11.42 -7.58 18.75
C THR A 110 10.87 -8.99 18.82
N ALA A 111 10.33 -9.54 17.72
CA ALA A 111 9.87 -10.92 17.66
C ALA A 111 11.01 -11.93 17.90
N GLY A 112 12.22 -11.61 17.46
CA GLY A 112 13.42 -12.45 17.65
C GLY A 112 13.75 -12.73 19.13
N ILE A 113 13.35 -11.85 20.05
CA ILE A 113 13.52 -12.06 21.51
C ILE A 113 12.71 -13.26 21.99
N TYR A 114 11.60 -13.59 21.31
CA TYR A 114 10.69 -14.67 21.67
C TYR A 114 10.95 -15.97 20.89
N GLY A 115 12.02 -16.02 20.10
CA GLY A 115 12.44 -17.20 19.36
C GLY A 115 11.92 -17.29 17.93
N ASP A 116 12.38 -18.31 17.22
CA ASP A 116 12.13 -18.49 15.77
C ASP A 116 10.65 -18.68 15.42
N ALA A 117 9.88 -19.32 16.32
CA ALA A 117 8.45 -19.52 16.12
C ALA A 117 7.69 -18.20 16.07
N ALA A 118 8.04 -17.22 16.93
CA ALA A 118 7.42 -15.90 16.93
C ALA A 118 7.77 -15.11 15.67
N VAL A 119 9.04 -15.12 15.24
CA VAL A 119 9.47 -14.48 13.99
C VAL A 119 8.77 -15.07 12.78
N ALA A 120 8.69 -16.40 12.71
CA ALA A 120 7.98 -17.09 11.63
C ALA A 120 6.50 -16.75 11.60
N ALA A 121 5.81 -16.80 12.74
CA ALA A 121 4.39 -16.47 12.84
C ALA A 121 4.09 -15.03 12.41
N ILE A 122 4.83 -14.05 12.93
CA ILE A 122 4.65 -12.65 12.58
C ILE A 122 4.96 -12.39 11.08
N SER A 123 6.00 -13.03 10.55
CA SER A 123 6.35 -12.93 9.13
C SER A 123 5.26 -13.50 8.23
N ILE A 124 4.67 -14.64 8.59
CA ILE A 124 3.55 -15.26 7.86
C ILE A 124 2.33 -14.36 7.89
N VAL A 125 1.94 -13.87 9.08
CA VAL A 125 0.78 -12.97 9.22
C VAL A 125 0.99 -11.68 8.41
N THR A 126 2.19 -11.10 8.44
CA THR A 126 2.52 -9.92 7.64
C THR A 126 2.36 -10.18 6.13
N ARG A 127 2.73 -11.37 5.63
CA ARG A 127 2.52 -11.74 4.22
C ARG A 127 1.04 -11.86 3.87
N ILE A 128 0.24 -12.50 4.72
CA ILE A 128 -1.22 -12.62 4.53
C ILE A 128 -1.87 -11.24 4.47
N ILE A 129 -1.53 -10.36 5.40
CA ILE A 129 -2.07 -9.01 5.47
C ILE A 129 -1.60 -8.16 4.28
N ASN A 130 -0.35 -8.28 3.85
CA ASN A 130 0.14 -7.58 2.66
C ASN A 130 -0.62 -7.98 1.39
N PHE A 131 -1.03 -9.23 1.26
CA PHE A 131 -1.89 -9.66 0.15
C PHE A 131 -3.24 -8.93 0.18
N MET A 132 -3.89 -8.86 1.34
CA MET A 132 -5.15 -8.12 1.51
C MET A 132 -4.96 -6.61 1.28
N PHE A 133 -3.84 -6.08 1.72
CA PHE A 133 -3.44 -4.69 1.52
C PHE A 133 -3.31 -4.32 0.03
N CYS A 134 -2.81 -5.22 -0.81
CA CYS A 134 -2.71 -4.99 -2.25
C CYS A 134 -4.08 -4.71 -2.89
N ILE A 135 -5.15 -5.36 -2.42
CA ILE A 135 -6.52 -5.12 -2.90
C ILE A 135 -6.98 -3.71 -2.55
N ALA A 136 -6.77 -3.28 -1.30
CA ALA A 136 -7.09 -1.93 -0.86
C ALA A 136 -6.28 -0.86 -1.62
N ILE A 137 -4.97 -1.10 -1.84
CA ILE A 137 -4.12 -0.23 -2.67
C ILE A 137 -4.71 -0.07 -4.07
N GLY A 138 -5.18 -1.16 -4.70
CA GLY A 138 -5.75 -1.11 -6.05
C GLY A 138 -6.93 -0.14 -6.15
N ILE A 139 -7.87 -0.20 -5.21
CA ILE A 139 -9.02 0.72 -5.13
C ILE A 139 -8.54 2.17 -4.94
N GLY A 140 -7.63 2.39 -4.00
CA GLY A 140 -7.11 3.73 -3.71
C GLY A 140 -6.34 4.33 -4.89
N GLN A 141 -5.56 3.52 -5.61
CA GLN A 141 -4.84 3.95 -6.81
C GLN A 141 -5.77 4.27 -7.98
N GLY A 142 -6.93 3.62 -8.06
CA GLY A 142 -7.99 3.99 -9.00
C GLY A 142 -8.67 5.31 -8.62
N PHE A 143 -8.86 5.57 -7.33
CA PHE A 143 -9.44 6.80 -6.81
C PHE A 143 -8.53 8.03 -7.00
N GLN A 144 -7.21 7.90 -6.84
CA GLN A 144 -6.27 9.04 -6.88
C GLN A 144 -6.37 9.89 -8.16
N PRO A 145 -6.33 9.35 -9.40
CA PRO A 145 -6.47 10.15 -10.61
C PRO A 145 -7.81 10.87 -10.70
N VAL A 146 -8.89 10.19 -10.30
CA VAL A 146 -10.25 10.78 -10.30
C VAL A 146 -10.31 11.97 -9.35
N SER A 147 -9.74 11.82 -8.14
CA SER A 147 -9.67 12.90 -7.15
C SER A 147 -8.81 14.06 -7.63
N ALA A 148 -7.62 13.79 -8.18
CA ALA A 148 -6.70 14.82 -8.66
C ALA A 148 -7.32 15.65 -9.78
N PHE A 149 -7.91 14.98 -10.79
CA PHE A 149 -8.53 15.65 -11.94
C PHE A 149 -9.72 16.52 -11.52
N ASN A 150 -10.66 15.96 -10.77
CA ASN A 150 -11.86 16.68 -10.36
C ASN A 150 -11.55 17.84 -9.38
N TYR A 151 -10.54 17.65 -8.50
CA TYR A 151 -10.10 18.73 -7.61
C TYR A 151 -9.45 19.88 -8.39
N GLY A 152 -8.60 19.57 -9.37
CA GLY A 152 -8.00 20.57 -10.26
C GLY A 152 -9.02 21.32 -11.13
N ALA A 153 -10.07 20.63 -11.56
CA ALA A 153 -11.20 21.20 -12.31
C ALA A 153 -12.24 21.88 -11.41
N LYS A 154 -12.04 21.95 -10.07
CA LYS A 154 -12.95 22.54 -9.08
C LYS A 154 -14.33 21.87 -8.97
N TYR A 155 -14.44 20.61 -9.41
CA TYR A 155 -15.65 19.78 -9.22
C TYR A 155 -15.58 19.05 -7.88
N TYR A 156 -15.74 19.77 -6.80
CA TYR A 156 -15.53 19.28 -5.43
C TYR A 156 -16.55 18.22 -5.00
N SER A 157 -17.79 18.32 -5.46
CA SER A 157 -18.83 17.32 -5.22
C SER A 157 -18.43 15.93 -5.77
N ARG A 158 -17.78 15.90 -6.95
CA ARG A 158 -17.28 14.65 -7.55
C ARG A 158 -16.10 14.06 -6.76
N VAL A 159 -15.23 14.90 -6.21
CA VAL A 159 -14.15 14.44 -5.31
C VAL A 159 -14.76 13.78 -4.07
N LYS A 160 -15.77 14.40 -3.47
CA LYS A 160 -16.49 13.86 -2.30
C LYS A 160 -17.18 12.54 -2.63
N GLN A 161 -17.92 12.46 -3.73
CA GLN A 161 -18.60 11.24 -4.19
C GLN A 161 -17.59 10.12 -4.45
N GLY A 162 -16.50 10.41 -5.18
CA GLY A 162 -15.44 9.44 -5.47
C GLY A 162 -14.77 8.92 -4.20
N PHE A 163 -14.48 9.80 -3.24
CA PHE A 163 -13.92 9.42 -1.94
C PHE A 163 -14.84 8.47 -1.17
N PHE A 164 -16.10 8.84 -1.00
CA PHE A 164 -17.06 8.01 -0.27
C PHE A 164 -17.36 6.69 -1.00
N PHE A 165 -17.35 6.69 -2.33
CA PHE A 165 -17.46 5.45 -3.09
C PHE A 165 -16.27 4.52 -2.83
N ALA A 166 -15.04 5.04 -2.92
CA ALA A 166 -13.83 4.27 -2.62
C ALA A 166 -13.82 3.76 -1.17
N MET A 167 -14.25 4.61 -0.22
CA MET A 167 -14.40 4.24 1.20
C MET A 167 -15.39 3.10 1.39
N LYS A 168 -16.59 3.22 0.84
CA LYS A 168 -17.62 2.17 0.95
C LYS A 168 -17.17 0.86 0.35
N LEU A 169 -16.66 0.90 -0.89
CA LEU A 169 -16.17 -0.29 -1.59
C LEU A 169 -14.99 -0.92 -0.85
N GLY A 170 -14.01 -0.12 -0.46
CA GLY A 170 -12.85 -0.60 0.27
C GLY A 170 -13.21 -1.19 1.64
N THR A 171 -14.07 -0.52 2.40
CA THR A 171 -14.53 -1.03 3.69
C THR A 171 -15.31 -2.33 3.53
N LEU A 172 -16.21 -2.42 2.54
CA LEU A 172 -16.95 -3.66 2.26
C LEU A 172 -16.01 -4.82 1.99
N ILE A 173 -15.02 -4.62 1.13
CA ILE A 173 -14.04 -5.67 0.79
C ILE A 173 -13.18 -6.02 2.01
N MET A 174 -12.73 -5.01 2.79
CA MET A 174 -11.95 -5.28 4.00
C MET A 174 -12.75 -6.00 5.07
N VAL A 175 -14.05 -5.75 5.20
CA VAL A 175 -14.95 -6.51 6.09
C VAL A 175 -15.04 -7.96 5.64
N ILE A 176 -15.24 -8.23 4.35
CA ILE A 176 -15.29 -9.60 3.83
C ILE A 176 -13.97 -10.32 4.09
N LEU A 177 -12.83 -9.68 3.79
CA LEU A 177 -11.51 -10.26 4.03
C LEU A 177 -11.20 -10.44 5.52
N SER A 178 -11.65 -9.52 6.36
CA SER A 178 -11.55 -9.61 7.82
C SER A 178 -12.30 -10.84 8.36
N ILE A 179 -13.55 -11.01 7.95
CA ILE A 179 -14.36 -12.18 8.34
C ILE A 179 -13.70 -13.47 7.83
N PHE A 180 -13.29 -13.48 6.56
CA PHE A 180 -12.61 -14.65 5.98
C PHE A 180 -11.33 -15.01 6.73
N SER A 181 -10.45 -14.03 7.00
CA SER A 181 -9.19 -14.27 7.70
C SER A 181 -9.39 -14.64 9.16
N PHE A 182 -10.41 -14.09 9.82
CA PHE A 182 -10.73 -14.43 11.21
C PHE A 182 -11.16 -15.89 11.36
N PHE A 183 -12.08 -16.36 10.55
CA PHE A 183 -12.57 -17.74 10.63
C PHE A 183 -11.61 -18.78 10.05
N ASN A 184 -10.75 -18.40 9.12
CA ASN A 184 -9.80 -19.32 8.49
C ASN A 184 -8.35 -19.11 8.97
N ALA A 185 -8.13 -18.42 10.10
CA ALA A 185 -6.81 -18.05 10.57
C ALA A 185 -5.85 -19.24 10.71
N SER A 186 -6.30 -20.35 11.26
CA SER A 186 -5.48 -21.56 11.43
C SER A 186 -5.05 -22.13 10.09
N SER A 187 -5.98 -22.29 9.14
CA SER A 187 -5.69 -22.81 7.81
C SER A 187 -4.75 -21.87 7.01
N LEU A 188 -4.95 -20.56 7.14
CA LEU A 188 -4.11 -19.58 6.45
C LEU A 188 -2.67 -19.60 6.95
N VAL A 189 -2.45 -19.78 8.23
CA VAL A 189 -1.11 -19.88 8.82
C VAL A 189 -0.46 -21.21 8.49
N SER A 190 -1.20 -22.33 8.61
CA SER A 190 -0.69 -23.69 8.37
C SER A 190 -0.27 -23.93 6.92
N ILE A 191 -0.86 -23.23 5.93
CA ILE A 191 -0.41 -23.28 4.52
C ILE A 191 1.07 -22.89 4.38
N PHE A 192 1.56 -21.97 5.22
CA PHE A 192 2.96 -21.52 5.15
C PHE A 192 3.88 -22.36 6.02
N ARG A 193 3.42 -22.78 7.20
CA ARG A 193 4.20 -23.60 8.12
C ARG A 193 3.27 -24.38 9.06
N ASP A 194 3.40 -25.71 9.00
CA ASP A 194 2.64 -26.64 9.86
C ASP A 194 3.45 -26.93 11.13
N ASP A 195 3.43 -25.96 12.04
CA ASP A 195 4.12 -26.00 13.33
C ASP A 195 3.14 -25.50 14.41
N PRO A 196 2.81 -26.30 15.44
CA PRO A 196 1.79 -25.95 16.44
C PRO A 196 2.06 -24.64 17.16
N GLU A 197 3.32 -24.29 17.44
CA GLU A 197 3.68 -23.06 18.12
C GLU A 197 3.52 -21.85 17.20
N VAL A 198 3.95 -21.97 15.95
CA VAL A 198 3.78 -20.94 14.91
C VAL A 198 2.29 -20.69 14.64
N ILE A 199 1.48 -21.76 14.54
CA ILE A 199 0.03 -21.65 14.32
C ILE A 199 -0.62 -20.94 15.51
N LYS A 200 -0.28 -21.29 16.75
CA LYS A 200 -0.85 -20.68 17.95
C LYS A 200 -0.61 -19.17 18.02
N ILE A 201 0.63 -18.73 17.78
CA ILE A 201 1.01 -17.30 17.77
C ILE A 201 0.38 -16.60 16.56
N GLY A 202 0.48 -17.21 15.38
CA GLY A 202 -0.01 -16.63 14.11
C GLY A 202 -1.53 -16.44 14.11
N VAL A 203 -2.30 -17.40 14.62
CA VAL A 203 -3.76 -17.30 14.72
C VAL A 203 -4.17 -16.13 15.62
N ARG A 204 -3.55 -15.96 16.79
CA ARG A 204 -3.86 -14.85 17.70
C ARG A 204 -3.53 -13.50 17.05
N THR A 205 -2.34 -13.40 16.45
CA THR A 205 -1.90 -12.20 15.73
C THR A 205 -2.86 -11.86 14.58
N LEU A 206 -3.25 -12.87 13.79
CA LEU A 206 -4.15 -12.68 12.66
C LEU A 206 -5.57 -12.28 13.08
N HIS A 207 -6.07 -12.81 14.21
CA HIS A 207 -7.36 -12.40 14.77
C HIS A 207 -7.37 -10.93 15.14
N TRP A 208 -6.35 -10.42 15.84
CA TRP A 208 -6.22 -9.01 16.18
C TRP A 208 -6.13 -8.13 14.92
N TYR A 209 -5.34 -8.58 13.95
CA TYR A 209 -5.20 -7.87 12.68
C TYR A 209 -6.51 -7.80 11.91
N SER A 210 -7.26 -8.89 11.87
CA SER A 210 -8.55 -8.96 11.19
C SER A 210 -9.54 -7.92 11.72
N ILE A 211 -9.55 -7.67 13.04
CA ILE A 211 -10.39 -6.63 13.63
C ILE A 211 -10.00 -5.23 13.13
N SER A 212 -8.72 -4.92 13.10
CA SER A 212 -8.23 -3.62 12.69
C SER A 212 -8.27 -3.40 11.17
N LEU A 213 -8.32 -4.47 10.37
CA LEU A 213 -8.35 -4.42 8.91
C LEU A 213 -9.54 -3.59 8.37
N ILE A 214 -10.65 -3.57 9.10
CA ILE A 214 -11.86 -2.81 8.76
C ILE A 214 -11.59 -1.29 8.76
N LEU A 215 -10.67 -0.82 9.60
CA LEU A 215 -10.33 0.61 9.72
C LEU A 215 -9.29 1.08 8.70
N MET A 216 -8.58 0.14 8.08
CA MET A 216 -7.50 0.42 7.13
C MET A 216 -7.89 1.35 5.96
N PRO A 217 -9.10 1.30 5.37
CA PRO A 217 -9.52 2.24 4.34
C PRO A 217 -9.48 3.70 4.80
N ILE A 218 -9.72 4.00 6.07
CA ILE A 218 -9.71 5.37 6.61
C ILE A 218 -8.32 5.97 6.51
N THR A 219 -7.31 5.27 7.02
CA THR A 219 -5.93 5.73 7.02
C THR A 219 -5.36 5.81 5.61
N MET A 220 -5.64 4.80 4.81
CA MET A 220 -5.08 4.65 3.49
C MET A 220 -5.69 5.62 2.47
N TYR A 221 -7.02 5.66 2.36
CA TYR A 221 -7.68 6.53 1.38
C TYR A 221 -7.65 7.98 1.84
N GLY A 222 -7.63 8.25 3.16
CA GLY A 222 -7.36 9.58 3.68
C GLY A 222 -5.99 10.09 3.24
N ASN A 223 -4.93 9.30 3.38
CA ASN A 223 -3.59 9.64 2.90
C ASN A 223 -3.58 9.86 1.38
N MET A 224 -4.18 8.94 0.60
CA MET A 224 -4.24 9.03 -0.86
C MET A 224 -5.04 10.23 -1.35
N LEU A 225 -6.11 10.64 -0.66
CA LEU A 225 -6.86 11.86 -0.95
C LEU A 225 -5.94 13.08 -0.84
N PHE A 226 -5.30 13.28 0.31
CA PHE A 226 -4.43 14.44 0.52
C PHE A 226 -3.21 14.45 -0.41
N GLN A 227 -2.69 13.29 -0.78
CA GLN A 227 -1.62 13.15 -1.75
C GLN A 227 -2.08 13.57 -3.16
N SER A 228 -3.25 13.13 -3.59
CA SER A 228 -3.78 13.40 -4.94
C SER A 228 -4.14 14.86 -5.18
N ILE A 229 -4.58 15.58 -4.14
CA ILE A 229 -4.94 17.01 -4.20
C ILE A 229 -3.77 17.95 -3.90
N GLY A 230 -2.54 17.42 -3.79
CA GLY A 230 -1.33 18.22 -3.59
C GLY A 230 -1.10 18.74 -2.16
N LYS A 231 -1.89 18.30 -1.16
CA LYS A 231 -1.66 18.65 0.26
C LYS A 231 -0.54 17.79 0.86
N ALA A 232 0.68 17.94 0.32
CA ALA A 232 1.83 17.09 0.61
C ALA A 232 2.19 16.99 2.10
N LYS A 233 2.10 18.09 2.87
CA LYS A 233 2.41 18.09 4.31
C LYS A 233 1.47 17.17 5.09
N VAL A 234 0.17 17.28 4.85
CA VAL A 234 -0.84 16.43 5.51
C VAL A 234 -0.68 14.97 5.07
N ALA A 235 -0.50 14.75 3.77
CA ALA A 235 -0.27 13.40 3.23
C ALA A 235 0.99 12.75 3.82
N SER A 236 2.10 13.50 3.95
CA SER A 236 3.34 13.00 4.56
C SER A 236 3.16 12.66 6.03
N PHE A 237 2.46 13.52 6.78
CA PHE A 237 2.16 13.27 8.19
C PHE A 237 1.30 12.00 8.36
N LEU A 238 0.22 11.84 7.59
CA LEU A 238 -0.64 10.67 7.66
C LEU A 238 0.07 9.39 7.21
N ALA A 239 0.94 9.48 6.21
CA ALA A 239 1.79 8.38 5.79
C ALA A 239 2.77 7.95 6.90
N ALA A 240 3.45 8.92 7.51
CA ALA A 240 4.37 8.69 8.62
C ALA A 240 3.64 8.17 9.87
N LEU A 241 2.47 8.71 10.16
CA LEU A 241 1.64 8.29 11.29
C LEU A 241 1.33 6.79 11.22
N ARG A 242 0.79 6.33 10.10
CA ARG A 242 0.42 4.93 9.92
C ARG A 242 1.63 4.01 9.87
N SER A 243 2.67 4.39 9.12
CA SER A 243 3.80 3.49 8.82
C SER A 243 4.88 3.45 9.90
N GLY A 244 4.92 4.42 10.82
CA GLY A 244 6.00 4.49 11.82
C GLY A 244 5.63 5.19 13.11
N LEU A 245 5.11 6.43 13.06
CA LEU A 245 4.89 7.24 14.27
C LEU A 245 3.90 6.62 15.27
N SER A 246 2.94 5.85 14.80
CA SER A 246 2.03 5.08 15.66
C SER A 246 2.57 3.67 15.91
N LEU A 247 3.07 2.98 14.87
CA LEU A 247 3.43 1.58 14.94
C LEU A 247 4.66 1.32 15.82
N ILE A 248 5.74 2.08 15.64
CA ILE A 248 6.99 1.85 16.41
C ILE A 248 6.77 2.04 17.91
N PRO A 249 6.15 3.14 18.39
CA PRO A 249 5.83 3.28 19.82
C PRO A 249 4.91 2.17 20.33
N CYS A 250 3.90 1.74 19.55
CA CYS A 250 3.03 0.63 19.94
C CYS A 250 3.82 -0.67 20.11
N ILE A 251 4.73 -1.00 19.18
CA ILE A 251 5.59 -2.19 19.31
C ILE A 251 6.41 -2.12 20.60
N VAL A 252 7.08 -0.99 20.86
CA VAL A 252 7.98 -0.86 22.01
C VAL A 252 7.20 -0.87 23.34
N ILE A 253 6.14 -0.07 23.45
CA ILE A 253 5.38 0.08 24.71
C ILE A 253 4.60 -1.20 25.02
N LEU A 254 3.87 -1.75 24.05
CA LEU A 254 3.05 -2.94 24.30
C LEU A 254 3.91 -4.17 24.53
N ASN A 255 5.06 -4.29 23.86
CA ASN A 255 6.01 -5.34 24.12
C ASN A 255 6.59 -5.23 25.54
N ALA A 256 6.93 -4.02 26.00
CA ALA A 256 7.44 -3.81 27.35
C ALA A 256 6.40 -4.10 28.45
N CYS A 257 5.10 -3.84 28.19
CA CYS A 257 4.03 -4.03 29.16
C CYS A 257 3.47 -5.47 29.16
N PHE A 258 3.34 -6.09 28.01
CA PHE A 258 2.59 -7.34 27.81
C PHE A 258 3.40 -8.45 27.13
N GLY A 259 4.68 -8.23 26.86
CA GLY A 259 5.54 -9.19 26.19
C GLY A 259 5.03 -9.58 24.81
N LEU A 260 5.09 -10.88 24.48
CA LEU A 260 4.65 -11.40 23.17
C LEU A 260 3.19 -11.04 22.84
N ASN A 261 2.28 -11.11 23.83
CA ASN A 261 0.88 -10.73 23.61
C ASN A 261 0.73 -9.26 23.20
N GLY A 262 1.58 -8.37 23.75
CA GLY A 262 1.63 -6.97 23.35
C GLY A 262 2.13 -6.79 21.93
N LEU A 263 3.13 -7.58 21.52
CA LEU A 263 3.65 -7.56 20.16
C LEU A 263 2.62 -8.02 19.13
N GLU A 264 1.86 -9.08 19.44
CA GLU A 264 0.76 -9.61 18.62
C GLU A 264 -0.34 -8.57 18.37
N THR A 265 -0.59 -7.67 19.32
CA THR A 265 -1.65 -6.64 19.25
C THR A 265 -1.15 -5.29 18.73
N ALA A 266 0.16 -5.06 18.72
CA ALA A 266 0.77 -3.75 18.47
C ALA A 266 0.32 -3.11 17.15
N GLN A 267 0.25 -3.89 16.09
CA GLN A 267 -0.14 -3.40 14.78
C GLN A 267 -1.63 -3.01 14.73
N SER A 268 -2.49 -3.79 15.36
CA SER A 268 -3.92 -3.53 15.42
C SER A 268 -4.22 -2.24 16.20
N ILE A 269 -3.58 -2.08 17.35
CA ILE A 269 -3.71 -0.87 18.16
C ILE A 269 -3.17 0.35 17.42
N SER A 270 -2.04 0.20 16.74
CA SER A 270 -1.47 1.25 15.90
C SER A 270 -2.42 1.70 14.78
N GLU A 271 -3.09 0.76 14.08
CA GLU A 271 -4.05 1.09 13.03
C GLU A 271 -5.28 1.81 13.59
N ILE A 272 -5.77 1.43 14.78
CA ILE A 272 -6.87 2.11 15.47
C ILE A 272 -6.47 3.56 15.80
N ILE A 273 -5.30 3.78 16.40
CA ILE A 273 -4.79 5.11 16.74
C ILE A 273 -4.65 5.96 15.46
N ALA A 274 -4.02 5.40 14.44
CA ALA A 274 -3.85 6.09 13.16
C ALA A 274 -5.19 6.47 12.53
N SER A 275 -6.21 5.60 12.62
CA SER A 275 -7.56 5.86 12.10
C SER A 275 -8.25 6.99 12.88
N ILE A 276 -8.18 6.97 14.20
CA ILE A 276 -8.75 8.01 15.07
C ILE A 276 -8.13 9.38 14.75
N ILE A 277 -6.82 9.44 14.55
CA ILE A 277 -6.13 10.69 14.21
C ILE A 277 -6.42 11.13 12.76
N THR A 278 -6.56 10.19 11.82
CA THR A 278 -6.81 10.50 10.40
C THR A 278 -8.22 11.05 10.16
N LEU A 279 -9.20 10.54 10.89
CA LEU A 279 -10.62 10.87 10.70
C LEU A 279 -10.93 12.38 10.81
N PRO A 280 -10.44 13.11 11.83
CA PRO A 280 -10.63 14.56 11.92
C PRO A 280 -10.08 15.34 10.72
N PHE A 281 -8.94 14.92 10.14
CA PHE A 281 -8.39 15.58 8.95
C PHE A 281 -9.31 15.42 7.75
N ILE A 282 -9.90 14.24 7.57
CA ILE A 282 -10.85 13.97 6.49
C ILE A 282 -12.13 14.80 6.70
N ILE A 283 -12.71 14.78 7.90
CA ILE A 283 -13.94 15.51 8.23
C ILE A 283 -13.74 17.02 8.02
N HIS A 284 -12.67 17.57 8.59
CA HIS A 284 -12.35 18.99 8.47
C HIS A 284 -12.14 19.42 7.01
N PHE A 285 -11.50 18.57 6.21
CA PHE A 285 -11.30 18.84 4.79
C PHE A 285 -12.65 18.96 4.05
N PHE A 286 -13.56 18.00 4.24
CA PHE A 286 -14.86 18.02 3.56
C PHE A 286 -15.81 19.10 4.10
N GLN A 287 -15.67 19.51 5.36
CA GLN A 287 -16.45 20.64 5.92
C GLN A 287 -16.01 21.98 5.36
N LYS A 288 -14.73 22.15 5.06
CA LYS A 288 -14.17 23.40 4.48
C LYS A 288 -14.07 23.39 2.96
N MET A 289 -14.58 22.35 2.32
CA MET A 289 -14.55 22.24 0.87
C MET A 289 -15.50 23.27 0.25
N PRO A 290 -15.06 24.09 -0.72
CA PRO A 290 -15.92 25.02 -1.42
C PRO A 290 -17.05 24.31 -2.17
N GLU A 291 -18.08 25.06 -2.54
CA GLU A 291 -19.08 24.57 -3.50
C GLU A 291 -18.49 24.47 -4.90
N ASP A 292 -19.08 23.63 -5.74
CA ASP A 292 -18.66 23.48 -7.12
C ASP A 292 -18.72 24.78 -7.89
N HIS A 293 -17.80 24.98 -8.80
CA HIS A 293 -17.86 26.08 -9.77
C HIS A 293 -19.13 25.85 -10.61
N LYS A 294 -20.09 26.78 -10.51
CA LYS A 294 -21.22 26.84 -11.45
C LYS A 294 -20.71 27.48 -12.72
N ASP A 295 -20.65 26.72 -13.81
CA ASP A 295 -20.43 27.24 -15.16
C ASP A 295 -21.54 28.19 -15.57
#